data_6f07764a792eb7123a9b784c2cb06f6f
#
_entry.id   6f07764a792eb7123a9b784c2cb06f6f
#
_cell.length_a   1.000
_cell.length_b   1.000
_cell.length_c   1.000
_cell.angle_alpha   90.00
_cell.angle_beta   90.00
_cell.angle_gamma   90.00
#
_symmetry.space_group_name_H-M   'P 1'
#
loop_
_entity.id
_entity.type
_entity.pdbx_description
1 polymer ?
#
loop_
_entity_poly.entity_id
_entity_poly.type
_entity_poly.pdbx_seq_one_letter_code
_entity_poly.pdbx_strand_id
1 'polypeptide(L)'
;MIEQRLKNAIRDVADFPKPGIMFKDITPILADNKLCDDIVDETAKRLEGIKIDAIAGIESRGFLFGFLLAQKLRVPFIPVRKAGKLPYQTISYSYNLEYGTATIEVHTDALKAGDNILIHDDLLATGGTAIAAAELVKQLGGTVAGYSFIVELDFLSGRDALAQYTENVISLVSF
;
A
#
# COMPACT_ATOMS: atom_id res chain seq x y z
N MET A 1 -4.93 2.46 22.32
CA MET A 1 -4.88 3.03 20.96
C MET A 1 -4.28 2.00 20.02
N ILE A 2 -4.70 1.96 18.76
CA ILE A 2 -4.23 0.99 17.76
C ILE A 2 -2.70 1.06 17.57
N GLU A 3 -2.15 2.27 17.53
CA GLU A 3 -0.72 2.51 17.34
C GLU A 3 0.15 1.75 18.37
N GLN A 4 -0.19 1.80 19.66
CA GLN A 4 0.58 1.11 20.69
C GLN A 4 0.51 -0.42 20.52
N ARG A 5 -0.64 -0.94 20.11
CA ARG A 5 -0.80 -2.39 19.87
C ARG A 5 0.02 -2.82 18.65
N LEU A 6 0.07 -1.99 17.60
CA LEU A 6 0.92 -2.21 16.44
C LEU A 6 2.40 -2.18 16.81
N LYS A 7 2.85 -1.18 17.58
CA LYS A 7 4.25 -1.11 18.05
C LYS A 7 4.66 -2.35 18.85
N ASN A 8 3.75 -2.90 19.63
CA ASN A 8 4.01 -4.12 20.42
C ASN A 8 4.00 -5.41 19.58
N ALA A 9 3.21 -5.45 18.49
CA ALA A 9 3.05 -6.63 17.65
C ALA A 9 4.08 -6.70 16.52
N ILE A 10 4.53 -5.56 15.99
CA ILE A 10 5.53 -5.49 14.91
C ILE A 10 6.88 -5.96 15.46
N ARG A 11 7.52 -6.87 14.73
CA ARG A 11 8.81 -7.43 15.09
C ARG A 11 9.94 -6.65 14.44
N ASP A 12 10.92 -6.25 15.24
CA ASP A 12 12.16 -5.67 14.74
C ASP A 12 13.15 -6.80 14.38
N VAL A 13 13.62 -6.77 13.13
CA VAL A 13 14.62 -7.70 12.61
C VAL A 13 15.83 -6.89 12.17
N ALA A 14 16.90 -6.97 12.95
CA ALA A 14 18.14 -6.28 12.65
C ALA A 14 18.85 -6.91 11.44
N ASP A 15 19.54 -6.07 10.67
CA ASP A 15 20.39 -6.48 9.55
C ASP A 15 19.66 -7.28 8.46
N PHE A 16 18.40 -6.93 8.18
CA PHE A 16 17.62 -7.55 7.11
C PHE A 16 17.06 -6.48 6.16
N PRO A 17 17.10 -6.68 4.82
CA PRO A 17 17.79 -7.74 4.07
C PRO A 17 19.32 -7.56 3.99
N LYS A 18 19.85 -6.47 4.54
CA LYS A 18 21.28 -6.11 4.53
C LYS A 18 21.71 -5.60 5.90
N PRO A 19 23.02 -5.71 6.23
CA PRO A 19 23.57 -5.09 7.42
C PRO A 19 23.22 -3.62 7.54
N GLY A 20 22.84 -3.14 8.74
CA GLY A 20 22.48 -1.77 9.06
C GLY A 20 21.01 -1.41 8.83
N ILE A 21 20.19 -2.32 8.28
CA ILE A 21 18.75 -2.11 8.09
C ILE A 21 17.96 -2.76 9.23
N MET A 22 17.11 -1.97 9.90
CA MET A 22 16.14 -2.50 10.85
C MET A 22 14.81 -2.72 10.13
N PHE A 23 14.51 -4.00 9.84
CA PHE A 23 13.29 -4.38 9.14
C PHE A 23 12.10 -4.48 10.11
N LYS A 24 10.97 -3.90 9.72
CA LYS A 24 9.72 -3.96 10.47
C LYS A 24 8.85 -5.10 9.92
N ASP A 25 8.84 -6.22 10.61
CA ASP A 25 8.08 -7.41 10.22
C ASP A 25 6.67 -7.37 10.79
N ILE A 26 5.68 -7.26 9.91
CA ILE A 26 4.25 -7.26 10.27
C ILE A 26 3.68 -8.68 10.42
N THR A 27 4.43 -9.72 10.11
CA THR A 27 3.93 -11.11 10.12
C THR A 27 3.27 -11.50 11.45
N PRO A 28 3.79 -11.10 12.63
CA PRO A 28 3.15 -11.43 13.90
C PRO A 28 1.73 -10.86 14.05
N ILE A 29 1.40 -9.76 13.37
CA ILE A 29 0.05 -9.18 13.39
C ILE A 29 -0.97 -10.18 12.82
N LEU A 30 -0.58 -10.95 11.81
CA LEU A 30 -1.46 -11.89 11.12
C LEU A 30 -1.92 -13.07 12.00
N ALA A 31 -1.25 -13.30 13.13
CA ALA A 31 -1.64 -14.30 14.12
C ALA A 31 -2.69 -13.80 15.12
N ASP A 32 -3.00 -12.50 15.14
CA ASP A 32 -4.00 -11.87 16.00
C ASP A 32 -5.19 -11.38 15.17
N ASN A 33 -6.22 -12.22 15.02
CA ASN A 33 -7.42 -11.90 14.24
C ASN A 33 -8.09 -10.60 14.71
N LYS A 34 -8.13 -10.38 16.05
CA LYS A 34 -8.74 -9.17 16.58
C LYS A 34 -7.94 -7.92 16.20
N LEU A 35 -6.62 -8.00 16.20
CA LEU A 35 -5.77 -6.89 15.77
C LEU A 35 -5.93 -6.64 14.26
N CYS A 36 -6.07 -7.71 13.45
CA CYS A 36 -6.37 -7.57 12.02
C CYS A 36 -7.70 -6.84 11.79
N ASP A 37 -8.76 -7.22 12.50
CA ASP A 37 -10.06 -6.54 12.40
C ASP A 37 -9.95 -5.07 12.82
N ASP A 38 -9.29 -4.77 13.93
CA ASP A 38 -9.11 -3.41 14.43
C ASP A 38 -8.29 -2.53 13.46
N ILE A 39 -7.30 -3.10 12.75
CA ILE A 39 -6.53 -2.43 11.69
C ILE A 39 -7.47 -2.03 10.54
N VAL A 40 -8.29 -2.96 10.08
CA VAL A 40 -9.22 -2.71 8.97
C VAL A 40 -10.25 -1.65 9.36
N ASP A 41 -10.81 -1.76 10.58
CA ASP A 41 -11.81 -0.83 11.08
C ASP A 41 -11.24 0.58 11.26
N GLU A 42 -10.07 0.71 11.85
CA GLU A 42 -9.42 2.00 12.04
C GLU A 42 -9.02 2.63 10.70
N THR A 43 -8.52 1.83 9.75
CA THR A 43 -8.19 2.33 8.41
C THR A 43 -9.45 2.81 7.69
N ALA A 44 -10.52 2.02 7.70
CA ALA A 44 -11.80 2.41 7.09
C ALA A 44 -12.35 3.70 7.71
N LYS A 45 -12.27 3.85 9.04
CA LYS A 45 -12.67 5.06 9.74
C LYS A 45 -11.88 6.30 9.31
N ARG A 46 -10.56 6.17 9.18
CA ARG A 46 -9.71 7.30 8.72
C ARG A 46 -9.93 7.67 7.26
N LEU A 47 -10.53 6.79 6.47
CA LEU A 47 -10.90 7.02 5.07
C LEU A 47 -12.31 7.61 4.91
N GLU A 48 -13.07 7.80 5.99
CA GLU A 48 -14.41 8.40 5.94
C GLU A 48 -14.38 9.76 5.23
N GLY A 49 -15.33 9.94 4.30
CA GLY A 49 -15.43 11.15 3.49
C GLY A 49 -14.59 11.17 2.22
N ILE A 50 -13.68 10.21 2.03
CA ILE A 50 -12.93 10.05 0.79
C ILE A 50 -13.70 9.11 -0.14
N LYS A 51 -14.00 9.58 -1.36
CA LYS A 51 -14.62 8.72 -2.37
C LYS A 51 -13.59 7.71 -2.89
N ILE A 52 -13.90 6.43 -2.74
CA ILE A 52 -13.06 5.30 -3.18
C ILE A 52 -13.92 4.38 -4.02
N ASP A 53 -13.52 4.15 -5.27
CA ASP A 53 -14.22 3.25 -6.19
C ASP A 53 -13.56 1.86 -6.27
N ALA A 54 -12.25 1.75 -5.98
CA ALA A 54 -11.52 0.49 -5.84
C ALA A 54 -10.25 0.67 -5.01
N ILE A 55 -9.67 -0.45 -4.54
CA ILE A 55 -8.39 -0.46 -3.83
C ILE A 55 -7.35 -1.20 -4.66
N ALA A 56 -6.24 -0.54 -4.96
CA ALA A 56 -5.06 -1.14 -5.58
C ALA A 56 -4.08 -1.58 -4.49
N GLY A 57 -3.95 -2.88 -4.29
CA GLY A 57 -3.01 -3.46 -3.32
C GLY A 57 -1.71 -3.90 -3.97
N ILE A 58 -0.58 -3.56 -3.36
CA ILE A 58 0.76 -3.83 -3.91
C ILE A 58 1.28 -5.18 -3.42
N GLU A 59 1.73 -6.04 -4.37
CA GLU A 59 2.35 -7.34 -4.08
C GLU A 59 3.54 -7.19 -3.15
N SER A 60 3.62 -8.03 -2.14
CA SER A 60 2.72 -9.10 -1.77
C SER A 60 1.98 -8.79 -0.47
N ARG A 61 2.61 -8.09 0.48
CA ARG A 61 2.03 -7.84 1.81
C ARG A 61 0.89 -6.83 1.77
N GLY A 62 0.89 -5.92 0.79
CA GLY A 62 -0.23 -5.01 0.55
C GLY A 62 -1.53 -5.72 0.14
N PHE A 63 -1.46 -6.98 -0.32
CA PHE A 63 -2.66 -7.75 -0.62
C PHE A 63 -3.44 -8.13 0.63
N LEU A 64 -2.76 -8.40 1.74
CA LEU A 64 -3.38 -8.96 2.94
C LEU A 64 -4.46 -8.02 3.50
N PHE A 65 -4.07 -6.85 3.92
CA PHE A 65 -5.00 -5.86 4.44
C PHE A 65 -5.74 -5.09 3.35
N GLY A 66 -5.14 -4.93 2.17
CA GLY A 66 -5.80 -4.30 1.02
C GLY A 66 -7.07 -5.04 0.60
N PHE A 67 -7.03 -6.37 0.54
CA PHE A 67 -8.22 -7.17 0.22
C PHE A 67 -9.27 -7.11 1.35
N LEU A 68 -8.86 -7.21 2.61
CA LEU A 68 -9.78 -7.08 3.74
C LEU A 68 -10.45 -5.70 3.78
N LEU A 69 -9.69 -4.65 3.51
CA LEU A 69 -10.21 -3.29 3.44
C LEU A 69 -11.19 -3.11 2.27
N ALA A 70 -10.90 -3.70 1.10
CA ALA A 70 -11.81 -3.69 -0.04
C ALA A 70 -13.14 -4.37 0.31
N GLN A 71 -13.12 -5.51 1.01
CA GLN A 71 -14.32 -6.17 1.50
C GLN A 71 -15.08 -5.30 2.51
N LYS A 72 -14.38 -4.65 3.43
CA LYS A 72 -14.96 -3.75 4.42
C LYS A 72 -15.68 -2.56 3.77
N LEU A 73 -15.04 -1.93 2.80
CA LEU A 73 -15.58 -0.77 2.06
C LEU A 73 -16.55 -1.18 0.93
N ARG A 74 -16.68 -2.48 0.63
CA ARG A 74 -17.53 -3.03 -0.46
C ARG A 74 -17.17 -2.48 -1.83
N VAL A 75 -15.87 -2.39 -2.11
CA VAL A 75 -15.32 -1.98 -3.39
C VAL A 75 -14.43 -3.06 -3.99
N PRO A 76 -14.19 -3.06 -5.32
CA PRO A 76 -13.26 -3.98 -5.96
C PRO A 76 -11.84 -3.88 -5.41
N PHE A 77 -11.10 -4.99 -5.50
CA PHE A 77 -9.67 -5.06 -5.23
C PHE A 77 -8.90 -5.25 -6.54
N ILE A 78 -7.87 -4.46 -6.73
CA ILE A 78 -6.98 -4.49 -7.90
C ILE A 78 -5.60 -4.97 -7.45
N PRO A 79 -5.13 -6.14 -7.91
CA PRO A 79 -3.77 -6.58 -7.62
C PRO A 79 -2.76 -5.82 -8.48
N VAL A 80 -1.83 -5.13 -7.84
CA VAL A 80 -0.64 -4.56 -8.48
C VAL A 80 0.52 -5.51 -8.21
N ARG A 81 1.13 -6.06 -9.27
CA ARG A 81 2.10 -7.14 -9.14
C ARG A 81 3.43 -6.82 -9.80
N LYS A 82 4.47 -7.55 -9.43
CA LYS A 82 5.75 -7.54 -10.16
C LYS A 82 5.54 -8.04 -11.59
N ALA A 83 6.24 -7.46 -12.55
CA ALA A 83 6.11 -7.79 -13.96
C ALA A 83 6.22 -9.30 -14.24
N GLY A 84 5.36 -9.79 -15.12
CA GLY A 84 5.28 -11.20 -15.51
C GLY A 84 4.44 -12.09 -14.58
N LYS A 85 3.74 -11.51 -13.59
CA LYS A 85 2.92 -12.27 -12.64
C LYS A 85 1.43 -12.31 -12.99
N LEU A 86 0.95 -11.37 -13.80
CA LEU A 86 -0.46 -11.30 -14.20
C LEU A 86 -0.68 -12.00 -15.55
N PRO A 87 -1.75 -12.85 -15.69
CA PRO A 87 -1.90 -13.73 -16.83
C PRO A 87 -2.66 -13.14 -18.04
N TYR A 88 -3.10 -11.88 -17.96
CA TYR A 88 -3.85 -11.19 -19.01
C TYR A 88 -3.11 -9.96 -19.51
N GLN A 89 -3.73 -9.13 -20.34
CA GLN A 89 -3.12 -7.90 -20.85
C GLN A 89 -2.85 -6.93 -19.70
N THR A 90 -1.64 -6.43 -19.64
CA THR A 90 -1.16 -5.53 -18.58
C THR A 90 -0.57 -4.25 -19.17
N ILE A 91 -0.58 -3.20 -18.36
CA ILE A 91 0.36 -2.10 -18.49
C ILE A 91 1.38 -2.20 -17.35
N SER A 92 2.56 -1.68 -17.57
CA SER A 92 3.65 -1.74 -16.61
C SER A 92 4.30 -0.38 -16.40
N TYR A 93 4.92 -0.21 -15.24
CA TYR A 93 5.70 0.96 -14.90
C TYR A 93 7.00 0.54 -14.22
N SER A 94 8.13 1.02 -14.74
CA SER A 94 9.46 0.76 -14.18
C SER A 94 9.92 1.95 -13.34
N TYR A 95 10.52 1.67 -12.21
CA TYR A 95 11.06 2.68 -11.30
C TYR A 95 12.40 2.25 -10.73
N ASN A 96 13.22 3.24 -10.39
CA ASN A 96 14.55 2.99 -9.86
C ASN A 96 14.51 2.63 -8.39
N LEU A 97 15.29 1.64 -8.01
CA LEU A 97 15.65 1.31 -6.64
C LEU A 97 17.05 1.89 -6.34
N GLU A 98 17.46 1.85 -5.07
CA GLU A 98 18.84 2.17 -4.68
C GLU A 98 19.86 1.32 -5.47
N TYR A 99 19.49 0.06 -5.75
CA TYR A 99 20.27 -0.86 -6.59
C TYR A 99 19.33 -1.52 -7.62
N GLY A 100 19.43 -1.06 -8.89
CA GLY A 100 18.68 -1.62 -10.00
C GLY A 100 17.34 -0.96 -10.25
N THR A 101 16.49 -1.65 -11.03
CA THR A 101 15.17 -1.20 -11.46
C THR A 101 14.14 -2.25 -11.10
N ALA A 102 12.98 -1.83 -10.61
CA ALA A 102 11.83 -2.69 -10.43
C ALA A 102 10.73 -2.30 -11.42
N THR A 103 9.93 -3.29 -11.81
CA THR A 103 8.78 -3.08 -12.70
C THR A 103 7.55 -3.73 -12.07
N ILE A 104 6.47 -2.96 -11.96
CA ILE A 104 5.17 -3.44 -11.53
C ILE A 104 4.16 -3.31 -12.66
N GLU A 105 3.11 -4.09 -12.59
CA GLU A 105 2.07 -4.16 -13.61
C GLU A 105 0.67 -4.27 -13.00
N VAL A 106 -0.32 -3.89 -13.79
CA VAL A 106 -1.74 -3.99 -13.49
C VAL A 106 -2.48 -4.38 -14.78
N HIS A 107 -3.59 -5.09 -14.68
CA HIS A 107 -4.44 -5.41 -15.85
C HIS A 107 -4.96 -4.15 -16.52
N THR A 108 -5.03 -4.16 -17.85
CA THR A 108 -5.54 -3.02 -18.65
C THR A 108 -7.01 -2.70 -18.37
N ASP A 109 -7.77 -3.67 -17.90
CA ASP A 109 -9.20 -3.57 -17.54
C ASP A 109 -9.46 -3.48 -16.02
N ALA A 110 -8.42 -3.21 -15.23
CA ALA A 110 -8.51 -3.22 -13.77
C ALA A 110 -9.39 -2.10 -13.19
N LEU A 111 -9.48 -0.97 -13.86
CA LEU A 111 -10.27 0.18 -13.45
C LEU A 111 -10.87 0.89 -14.68
N LYS A 112 -11.84 1.76 -14.43
CA LYS A 112 -12.45 2.60 -15.46
C LYS A 112 -11.90 4.03 -15.36
N ALA A 113 -11.86 4.73 -16.48
CA ALA A 113 -11.50 6.15 -16.49
C ALA A 113 -12.44 6.94 -15.55
N GLY A 114 -11.84 7.75 -14.68
CA GLY A 114 -12.55 8.52 -13.66
C GLY A 114 -12.75 7.82 -12.32
N ASP A 115 -12.40 6.54 -12.19
CA ASP A 115 -12.43 5.85 -10.89
C ASP A 115 -11.44 6.47 -9.90
N ASN A 116 -11.85 6.55 -8.63
CA ASN A 116 -11.05 7.04 -7.52
C ASN A 116 -10.41 5.84 -6.80
N ILE A 117 -9.10 5.70 -6.90
CA ILE A 117 -8.37 4.52 -6.45
C ILE A 117 -7.60 4.82 -5.16
N LEU A 118 -7.84 4.03 -4.13
CA LEU A 118 -6.97 3.98 -2.95
C LEU A 118 -5.82 3.02 -3.22
N ILE A 119 -4.59 3.47 -3.05
CA ILE A 119 -3.40 2.62 -3.14
C ILE A 119 -3.04 2.14 -1.73
N HIS A 120 -2.88 0.83 -1.55
CA HIS A 120 -2.57 0.21 -0.27
C HIS A 120 -1.31 -0.64 -0.33
N ASP A 121 -0.43 -0.45 0.66
CA ASP A 121 0.69 -1.35 0.97
C ASP A 121 0.81 -1.51 2.49
N ASP A 122 1.60 -2.47 2.94
CA ASP A 122 1.84 -2.68 4.36
C ASP A 122 2.75 -1.60 4.97
N LEU A 123 3.74 -1.12 4.20
CA LEU A 123 4.77 -0.21 4.70
C LEU A 123 5.09 0.89 3.68
N LEU A 124 5.15 2.12 4.16
CA LEU A 124 5.68 3.27 3.42
C LEU A 124 7.15 3.49 3.82
N ALA A 125 8.06 3.28 2.89
CA ALA A 125 9.47 3.61 3.01
C ALA A 125 9.76 4.92 2.24
N THR A 126 10.44 4.86 1.11
CA THR A 126 10.72 6.03 0.25
C THR A 126 9.55 6.45 -0.63
N GLY A 127 8.53 5.60 -0.77
CA GLY A 127 7.36 5.86 -1.61
C GLY A 127 7.49 5.44 -3.07
N GLY A 128 8.65 4.94 -3.50
CA GLY A 128 8.89 4.62 -4.91
C GLY A 128 7.88 3.64 -5.52
N THR A 129 7.56 2.56 -4.82
CA THR A 129 6.58 1.57 -5.29
C THR A 129 5.16 2.15 -5.32
N ALA A 130 4.78 2.94 -4.31
CA ALA A 130 3.48 3.59 -4.27
C ALA A 130 3.32 4.64 -5.38
N ILE A 131 4.38 5.38 -5.71
CA ILE A 131 4.44 6.29 -6.87
C ILE A 131 4.24 5.50 -8.18
N ALA A 132 4.95 4.39 -8.34
CA ALA A 132 4.80 3.56 -9.53
C ALA A 132 3.36 3.05 -9.70
N ALA A 133 2.70 2.64 -8.61
CA ALA A 133 1.29 2.28 -8.63
C ALA A 133 0.38 3.45 -9.01
N ALA A 134 0.67 4.67 -8.52
CA ALA A 134 -0.05 5.87 -8.89
C ALA A 134 0.06 6.19 -10.39
N GLU A 135 1.25 6.03 -10.97
CA GLU A 135 1.45 6.21 -12.41
C GLU A 135 0.62 5.21 -13.23
N LEU A 136 0.54 3.94 -12.80
CA LEU A 136 -0.33 2.95 -13.45
C LEU A 136 -1.80 3.35 -13.38
N VAL A 137 -2.28 3.82 -12.23
CA VAL A 137 -3.66 4.32 -12.06
C VAL A 137 -3.93 5.47 -13.03
N LYS A 138 -3.03 6.44 -13.13
CA LYS A 138 -3.15 7.58 -14.04
C LYS A 138 -3.14 7.16 -15.51
N GLN A 139 -2.28 6.22 -15.90
CA GLN A 139 -2.22 5.70 -17.28
C GLN A 139 -3.53 5.04 -17.71
N LEU A 140 -4.26 4.42 -16.78
CA LEU A 140 -5.59 3.86 -17.05
C LEU A 140 -6.72 4.90 -16.95
N GLY A 141 -6.40 6.17 -16.69
CA GLY A 141 -7.39 7.26 -16.59
C GLY A 141 -8.06 7.38 -15.22
N GLY A 142 -7.57 6.67 -14.20
CA GLY A 142 -8.04 6.80 -12.81
C GLY A 142 -7.42 7.99 -12.09
N THR A 143 -7.96 8.27 -10.91
CA THR A 143 -7.48 9.29 -9.98
C THR A 143 -7.01 8.62 -8.68
N VAL A 144 -5.89 9.04 -8.14
CA VAL A 144 -5.42 8.57 -6.83
C VAL A 144 -6.22 9.30 -5.74
N ALA A 145 -7.14 8.58 -5.10
CA ALA A 145 -7.97 9.12 -4.01
C ALA A 145 -7.20 9.28 -2.70
N GLY A 146 -6.24 8.38 -2.48
CA GLY A 146 -5.43 8.36 -1.27
C GLY A 146 -4.47 7.18 -1.26
N TYR A 147 -3.68 7.16 -0.20
CA TYR A 147 -2.80 6.05 0.14
C TYR A 147 -3.09 5.57 1.56
N SER A 148 -2.98 4.27 1.79
CA SER A 148 -3.07 3.71 3.13
C SER A 148 -1.93 2.71 3.38
N PHE A 149 -1.32 2.84 4.54
CA PHE A 149 -0.24 1.98 5.01
C PHE A 149 -0.51 1.57 6.46
N ILE A 150 0.00 0.41 6.87
CA ILE A 150 0.01 0.04 8.28
C ILE A 150 1.17 0.75 8.97
N VAL A 151 2.35 0.69 8.36
CA VAL A 151 3.61 1.23 8.89
C VAL A 151 4.14 2.35 8.01
N GLU A 152 4.65 3.40 8.62
CA GLU A 152 5.41 4.47 7.95
C GLU A 152 6.80 4.59 8.59
N LEU A 153 7.83 4.68 7.77
CA LEU A 153 9.19 4.98 8.19
C LEU A 153 9.45 6.47 7.97
N ASP A 154 9.17 7.28 8.97
CA ASP A 154 9.17 8.76 8.87
C ASP A 154 10.52 9.31 8.39
N PHE A 155 11.62 8.68 8.79
CA PHE A 155 12.98 9.12 8.44
C PHE A 155 13.31 8.98 6.95
N LEU A 156 12.48 8.30 6.15
CA LEU A 156 12.65 8.13 4.70
C LEU A 156 11.83 9.14 3.87
N SER A 157 11.02 9.99 4.51
CA SER A 157 10.23 11.05 3.88
C SER A 157 9.35 10.59 2.71
N GLY A 158 8.86 9.34 2.76
CA GLY A 158 8.03 8.78 1.70
C GLY A 158 6.72 9.55 1.50
N ARG A 159 6.13 10.08 2.58
CA ARG A 159 4.92 10.90 2.53
C ARG A 159 5.08 12.12 1.65
N ASP A 160 6.20 12.83 1.74
CA ASP A 160 6.48 14.02 0.93
C ASP A 160 6.52 13.67 -0.57
N ALA A 161 7.08 12.50 -0.90
CA ALA A 161 7.12 12.03 -2.29
C ALA A 161 5.72 11.72 -2.85
N LEU A 162 4.76 11.32 -2.00
CA LEU A 162 3.38 11.02 -2.41
C LEU A 162 2.50 12.27 -2.55
N ALA A 163 2.85 13.39 -1.93
CA ALA A 163 2.06 14.62 -1.90
C ALA A 163 1.75 15.19 -3.29
N GLN A 164 2.58 14.90 -4.29
CA GLN A 164 2.33 15.30 -5.68
C GLN A 164 1.07 14.68 -6.31
N TYR A 165 0.55 13.57 -5.75
CA TYR A 165 -0.65 12.89 -6.23
C TYR A 165 -1.86 13.22 -5.37
N THR A 166 -1.70 13.21 -4.06
CA THR A 166 -2.74 13.53 -3.08
C THR A 166 -2.13 13.74 -1.70
N GLU A 167 -2.76 14.59 -0.89
CA GLU A 167 -2.42 14.77 0.52
C GLU A 167 -3.06 13.70 1.44
N ASN A 168 -3.98 12.88 0.90
CA ASN A 168 -4.66 11.83 1.63
C ASN A 168 -3.73 10.63 1.83
N VAL A 169 -2.81 10.70 2.77
CA VAL A 169 -1.91 9.61 3.12
C VAL A 169 -2.18 9.19 4.57
N ILE A 170 -2.60 7.94 4.76
CA ILE A 170 -2.94 7.37 6.06
C ILE A 170 -1.91 6.31 6.42
N SER A 171 -1.35 6.42 7.64
CA SER A 171 -0.51 5.40 8.28
C SER A 171 -1.03 5.15 9.68
N LEU A 172 -1.03 3.91 10.14
CA LEU A 172 -1.53 3.58 11.48
C LEU A 172 -0.47 3.69 12.56
N VAL A 173 0.80 3.50 12.19
CA VAL A 173 1.95 3.60 13.09
C VAL A 173 3.17 4.12 12.34
N SER A 174 3.97 4.98 12.99
CA SER A 174 5.23 5.52 12.48
C SER A 174 6.42 5.08 13.34
N PHE A 175 7.59 4.98 12.68
CA PHE A 175 8.88 4.69 13.30
C PHE A 175 9.97 5.62 12.80
#